data_c04ff68d49e477b7e498e1279692e471
#
_entry.id   c04ff68d49e477b7e498e1279692e471
#
_cell.length_a   1.000
_cell.length_b   1.000
_cell.length_c   1.000
_cell.angle_alpha   90.00
_cell.angle_beta   90.00
_cell.angle_gamma   90.00
#
_symmetry.space_group_name_H-M   'P 1'
#
loop_
_entity.id
_entity.type
_entity.pdbx_description
1 polymer ?
#
loop_
_entity_poly.entity_id
_entity_poly.type
_entity_poly.pdbx_seq_one_letter_code
_entity_poly.pdbx_strand_id
1 'polypeptide(L)'
;MKKLRLIGVHSQKEELLRELMLLGCVEVSDPAGRPDREELAAFRRPDGGKVWQKRSEQTTIVNALRLLDKHAPAKKGLLTPKPEVECAKLLDESALAADLALAGEILSLDAEARSLLTRASRERAPAEAMTPWTALNVPLERMETQSCEMQLGTLPAAVPMEEVNAALSELEVSFDLVSEDKTSRYVSLLFRQKDRETVTAALRPFGFSAISLPEGTGTPEQVYNAALRRSEELTAQAAQKI
;
A
#
# COMPACT_ATOMS: atom_id res chain seq x y z
N MET A 1 -1.26 -54.61 2.96
CA MET A 1 -0.23 -53.72 3.50
C MET A 1 0.56 -54.43 4.59
N LYS A 2 1.89 -54.42 4.53
CA LYS A 2 2.73 -54.96 5.61
C LYS A 2 3.25 -53.79 6.46
N LYS A 3 3.17 -53.90 7.76
CA LYS A 3 3.72 -52.87 8.67
C LYS A 3 5.17 -53.22 8.98
N LEU A 4 6.06 -52.24 8.76
CA LEU A 4 7.48 -52.34 9.08
C LEU A 4 7.80 -51.33 10.21
N ARG A 5 8.69 -51.71 11.10
CA ARG A 5 9.29 -50.80 12.07
C ARG A 5 10.78 -50.68 11.73
N LEU A 6 11.20 -49.47 11.45
CA LEU A 6 12.57 -49.17 11.17
C LEU A 6 13.19 -48.38 12.34
N ILE A 7 14.34 -48.83 12.82
CA ILE A 7 15.08 -48.16 13.87
C ILE A 7 16.46 -47.86 13.29
N GLY A 8 16.85 -46.61 13.29
CA GLY A 8 18.10 -46.16 12.74
C GLY A 8 18.81 -45.14 13.64
N VAL A 9 20.06 -44.85 13.36
CA VAL A 9 20.87 -43.84 14.06
C VAL A 9 20.44 -42.46 13.54
N HIS A 10 20.37 -41.46 14.44
CA HIS A 10 19.89 -40.12 14.08
C HIS A 10 20.71 -39.48 12.94
N SER A 11 22.01 -39.73 12.88
CA SER A 11 22.88 -39.22 11.81
C SER A 11 22.53 -39.73 10.40
N GLN A 12 21.87 -40.87 10.29
CA GLN A 12 21.44 -41.47 9.03
C GLN A 12 19.97 -41.19 8.68
N LYS A 13 19.29 -40.40 9.50
CA LYS A 13 17.84 -40.14 9.33
C LYS A 13 17.52 -39.57 7.95
N GLU A 14 18.27 -38.59 7.49
CA GLU A 14 17.99 -37.87 6.23
C GLU A 14 18.23 -38.77 5.02
N GLU A 15 19.32 -39.50 5.03
CA GLU A 15 19.66 -40.48 3.97
C GLU A 15 18.62 -41.57 3.89
N LEU A 16 18.23 -42.12 5.05
CA LEU A 16 17.20 -43.17 5.13
C LEU A 16 15.85 -42.69 4.63
N LEU A 17 15.41 -41.49 5.02
CA LEU A 17 14.16 -40.91 4.53
C LEU A 17 14.20 -40.65 3.02
N ARG A 18 15.34 -40.23 2.48
CA ARG A 18 15.57 -40.04 1.05
C ARG A 18 15.41 -41.36 0.29
N GLU A 19 16.07 -42.43 0.75
CA GLU A 19 15.97 -43.74 0.16
C GLU A 19 14.53 -44.30 0.21
N LEU A 20 13.84 -44.16 1.34
CA LEU A 20 12.43 -44.57 1.47
C LEU A 20 11.51 -43.78 0.52
N MET A 21 11.79 -42.49 0.31
CA MET A 21 11.05 -41.65 -0.64
C MET A 21 11.28 -42.10 -2.09
N LEU A 22 12.53 -42.45 -2.46
CA LEU A 22 12.90 -42.93 -3.79
C LEU A 22 12.24 -44.30 -4.11
N LEU A 23 12.06 -45.15 -3.11
CA LEU A 23 11.34 -46.43 -3.26
C LEU A 23 9.89 -46.23 -3.66
N GLY A 24 9.24 -45.11 -3.29
CA GLY A 24 7.89 -44.76 -3.71
C GLY A 24 6.75 -45.65 -3.24
N CYS A 25 7.04 -46.69 -2.46
CA CYS A 25 6.07 -47.69 -2.01
C CYS A 25 5.88 -47.75 -0.48
N VAL A 26 6.47 -46.79 0.25
CA VAL A 26 6.46 -46.74 1.71
C VAL A 26 5.72 -45.52 2.19
N GLU A 27 4.74 -45.71 3.06
CA GLU A 27 4.08 -44.64 3.81
C GLU A 27 4.75 -44.52 5.20
N VAL A 28 5.31 -43.34 5.48
CA VAL A 28 5.91 -43.04 6.78
C VAL A 28 4.89 -42.38 7.67
N SER A 29 4.54 -43.01 8.79
CA SER A 29 3.59 -42.47 9.77
C SER A 29 4.31 -42.04 11.06
N ASP A 30 3.95 -40.87 11.60
CA ASP A 30 4.44 -40.43 12.91
C ASP A 30 3.80 -41.29 14.03
N PRO A 31 4.58 -42.00 14.85
CA PRO A 31 4.06 -42.77 15.96
C PRO A 31 3.45 -41.92 17.06
N ALA A 32 3.73 -40.62 17.13
CA ALA A 32 3.22 -39.75 18.21
C ALA A 32 1.69 -39.51 18.15
N GLY A 33 1.03 -39.79 17.01
CA GLY A 33 -0.42 -39.68 16.89
C GLY A 33 -1.22 -40.92 17.37
N ARG A 34 -0.55 -41.93 17.96
CA ARG A 34 -1.20 -43.18 18.40
C ARG A 34 -1.11 -43.33 19.92
N PRO A 35 -2.24 -43.38 20.62
CA PRO A 35 -2.28 -43.44 22.08
C PRO A 35 -1.71 -44.76 22.68
N ASP A 36 -1.51 -45.80 21.85
CA ASP A 36 -0.98 -47.12 22.24
C ASP A 36 0.56 -47.19 22.27
N ARG A 37 1.28 -46.05 22.16
CA ARG A 37 2.75 -46.03 22.01
C ARG A 37 3.45 -44.90 22.74
N GLU A 38 3.02 -44.58 23.94
CA GLU A 38 3.70 -43.58 24.79
C GLU A 38 5.19 -43.88 25.02
N GLU A 39 5.56 -45.17 25.06
CA GLU A 39 6.96 -45.61 25.22
C GLU A 39 7.89 -45.09 24.09
N LEU A 40 7.34 -44.82 22.89
CA LEU A 40 8.14 -44.30 21.78
C LEU A 40 8.32 -42.75 21.84
N ALA A 41 7.58 -42.07 22.67
CA ALA A 41 7.72 -40.62 22.85
C ALA A 41 9.10 -40.24 23.38
N ALA A 42 9.72 -41.10 24.18
CA ALA A 42 11.07 -40.90 24.71
C ALA A 42 12.16 -40.87 23.63
N PHE A 43 11.92 -41.49 22.47
CA PHE A 43 12.85 -41.50 21.33
C PHE A 43 12.64 -40.33 20.36
N ARG A 44 11.65 -39.48 20.61
CA ARG A 44 11.34 -38.33 19.76
C ARG A 44 12.32 -37.21 20.08
N ARG A 45 13.21 -36.91 19.15
CA ARG A 45 13.99 -35.67 19.19
C ARG A 45 13.24 -34.56 18.46
N PRO A 46 13.13 -33.37 19.03
CA PRO A 46 12.56 -32.24 18.34
C PRO A 46 13.36 -31.94 17.07
N ASP A 47 12.66 -31.61 16.01
CA ASP A 47 13.18 -31.41 14.65
C ASP A 47 13.96 -30.10 14.52
N GLY A 48 14.77 -29.69 15.43
CA GLY A 48 15.73 -28.56 15.35
C GLY A 48 15.35 -27.32 14.51
N GLY A 49 14.07 -27.16 14.14
CA GLY A 49 13.60 -26.05 13.30
C GLY A 49 13.63 -26.29 11.78
N LYS A 50 14.17 -27.42 11.30
CA LYS A 50 14.27 -27.71 9.85
C LYS A 50 12.91 -27.77 9.15
N VAL A 51 11.89 -28.35 9.79
CA VAL A 51 10.52 -28.38 9.21
C VAL A 51 9.94 -26.97 9.10
N TRP A 52 10.18 -26.14 10.10
CA TRP A 52 9.74 -24.76 10.05
C TRP A 52 10.42 -23.99 8.92
N GLN A 53 11.72 -24.17 8.75
CA GLN A 53 12.49 -23.55 7.65
C GLN A 53 11.93 -23.98 6.30
N LYS A 54 11.72 -25.29 6.08
CA LYS A 54 11.17 -25.82 4.80
C LYS A 54 9.73 -25.32 4.53
N ARG A 55 8.92 -25.15 5.56
CA ARG A 55 7.60 -24.51 5.42
C ARG A 55 7.70 -23.03 5.05
N SER A 56 8.66 -22.31 5.61
CA SER A 56 8.92 -20.92 5.25
C SER A 56 9.35 -20.79 3.78
N GLU A 57 10.31 -21.62 3.35
CA GLU A 57 10.74 -21.70 1.97
C GLU A 57 9.57 -22.00 1.01
N GLN A 58 8.74 -22.98 1.34
CA GLN A 58 7.51 -23.29 0.59
C GLN A 58 6.57 -22.10 0.51
N THR A 59 6.35 -21.39 1.61
CA THR A 59 5.48 -20.21 1.66
C THR A 59 6.01 -19.10 0.76
N THR A 60 7.32 -18.88 0.74
CA THR A 60 7.97 -17.91 -0.15
C THR A 60 7.68 -18.22 -1.61
N ILE A 61 7.91 -19.46 -2.04
CA ILE A 61 7.64 -19.89 -3.43
C ILE A 61 6.15 -19.75 -3.77
N VAL A 62 5.25 -20.22 -2.89
CA VAL A 62 3.80 -20.11 -3.12
C VAL A 62 3.34 -18.66 -3.26
N ASN A 63 3.87 -17.76 -2.46
CA ASN A 63 3.53 -16.33 -2.56
C ASN A 63 4.05 -15.72 -3.87
N ALA A 64 5.27 -16.04 -4.29
CA ALA A 64 5.81 -15.61 -5.58
C ALA A 64 4.97 -16.14 -6.77
N LEU A 65 4.58 -17.42 -6.73
CA LEU A 65 3.71 -18.00 -7.75
C LEU A 65 2.33 -17.34 -7.82
N ARG A 66 1.75 -16.96 -6.68
CA ARG A 66 0.48 -16.19 -6.65
C ARG A 66 0.62 -14.82 -7.31
N LEU A 67 1.75 -14.16 -7.11
CA LEU A 67 2.02 -12.88 -7.80
C LEU A 67 2.17 -13.07 -9.30
N LEU A 68 2.91 -14.08 -9.74
CA LEU A 68 3.03 -14.42 -11.15
C LEU A 68 1.67 -14.76 -11.78
N ASP A 69 0.85 -15.58 -11.13
CA ASP A 69 -0.50 -15.88 -11.61
C ASP A 69 -1.40 -14.64 -11.70
N LYS A 70 -1.18 -13.64 -10.85
CA LYS A 70 -1.92 -12.37 -10.88
C LYS A 70 -1.52 -11.49 -12.07
N HIS A 71 -0.22 -11.37 -12.35
CA HIS A 71 0.31 -10.45 -13.36
C HIS A 71 0.48 -11.10 -14.74
N ALA A 72 0.78 -12.41 -14.78
CA ALA A 72 0.95 -13.20 -15.98
C ALA A 72 0.18 -14.54 -15.87
N PRO A 73 -1.17 -14.52 -15.90
CA PRO A 73 -1.96 -15.74 -15.72
C PRO A 73 -1.64 -16.75 -16.81
N ALA A 74 -1.13 -17.91 -16.40
CA ALA A 74 -0.91 -19.01 -17.31
C ALA A 74 -2.26 -19.52 -17.86
N LYS A 75 -2.42 -19.64 -19.17
CA LYS A 75 -3.61 -20.22 -19.80
C LYS A 75 -3.64 -21.73 -19.49
N LYS A 76 -4.19 -22.09 -18.33
CA LYS A 76 -4.42 -23.50 -17.98
C LYS A 76 -5.72 -23.94 -18.65
N GLY A 77 -5.63 -24.88 -19.58
CA GLY A 77 -6.82 -25.53 -20.14
C GLY A 77 -7.52 -26.37 -19.05
N LEU A 78 -8.84 -26.54 -19.17
CA LEU A 78 -9.66 -27.34 -18.22
C LEU A 78 -9.17 -28.80 -18.04
N LEU A 79 -8.42 -29.34 -19.01
CA LEU A 79 -7.90 -30.70 -19.05
C LEU A 79 -6.37 -30.77 -19.07
N THR A 80 -5.68 -29.75 -18.56
CA THR A 80 -4.22 -29.79 -18.51
C THR A 80 -3.76 -30.84 -17.49
N PRO A 81 -3.09 -31.93 -17.89
CA PRO A 81 -2.61 -32.96 -16.96
C PRO A 81 -1.57 -32.33 -16.02
N LYS A 82 -1.47 -32.87 -14.81
CA LYS A 82 -0.42 -32.48 -13.89
C LYS A 82 0.93 -32.83 -14.53
N PRO A 83 1.94 -31.95 -14.47
CA PRO A 83 3.26 -32.25 -15.00
C PRO A 83 3.87 -33.43 -14.23
N GLU A 84 4.42 -34.39 -14.97
CA GLU A 84 5.23 -35.46 -14.38
C GLU A 84 6.63 -34.89 -14.07
N VAL A 85 7.04 -35.02 -12.83
CA VAL A 85 8.34 -34.54 -12.35
C VAL A 85 9.15 -35.70 -11.82
N GLU A 86 10.38 -35.84 -12.29
CA GLU A 86 11.31 -36.87 -11.81
C GLU A 86 11.65 -36.58 -10.33
N CYS A 87 11.62 -37.63 -9.49
CA CYS A 87 11.91 -37.51 -8.06
C CYS A 87 13.31 -36.93 -7.79
N ALA A 88 14.29 -37.23 -8.63
CA ALA A 88 15.63 -36.69 -8.53
C ALA A 88 15.67 -35.15 -8.62
N LYS A 89 14.83 -34.56 -9.46
CA LYS A 89 14.72 -33.09 -9.59
C LYS A 89 14.10 -32.43 -8.35
N LEU A 90 13.19 -33.14 -7.67
CA LEU A 90 12.58 -32.64 -6.42
C LEU A 90 13.56 -32.62 -5.25
N LEU A 91 14.63 -33.41 -5.34
CA LEU A 91 15.67 -33.51 -4.30
C LEU A 91 16.92 -32.69 -4.61
N ASP A 92 16.92 -31.94 -5.71
CA ASP A 92 18.03 -31.07 -6.10
C ASP A 92 18.02 -29.77 -5.26
N GLU A 93 18.88 -29.70 -4.26
CA GLU A 93 19.01 -28.55 -3.39
C GLU A 93 19.53 -27.30 -4.12
N SER A 94 20.31 -27.48 -5.19
CA SER A 94 20.83 -26.35 -5.96
C SER A 94 19.74 -25.69 -6.80
N ALA A 95 18.86 -26.47 -7.40
CA ALA A 95 17.67 -25.97 -8.10
C ALA A 95 16.72 -25.27 -7.14
N LEU A 96 16.47 -25.84 -5.96
CA LEU A 96 15.63 -25.23 -4.94
C LEU A 96 16.20 -23.88 -4.46
N ALA A 97 17.52 -23.78 -4.28
CA ALA A 97 18.15 -22.52 -3.88
C ALA A 97 18.00 -21.43 -4.96
N ALA A 98 18.13 -21.80 -6.24
CA ALA A 98 17.90 -20.87 -7.36
C ALA A 98 16.43 -20.41 -7.42
N ASP A 99 15.48 -21.33 -7.26
CA ASP A 99 14.05 -21.02 -7.25
C ASP A 99 13.67 -20.10 -6.06
N LEU A 100 14.26 -20.33 -4.89
CA LEU A 100 14.06 -19.47 -3.72
C LEU A 100 14.65 -18.07 -3.92
N ALA A 101 15.80 -17.94 -4.55
CA ALA A 101 16.39 -16.65 -4.88
C ALA A 101 15.49 -15.88 -5.85
N LEU A 102 15.00 -16.52 -6.90
CA LEU A 102 14.06 -15.94 -7.86
C LEU A 102 12.75 -15.55 -7.19
N ALA A 103 12.19 -16.41 -6.35
CA ALA A 103 10.99 -16.10 -5.58
C ALA A 103 11.19 -14.87 -4.67
N GLY A 104 12.34 -14.77 -4.02
CA GLY A 104 12.73 -13.62 -3.20
C GLY A 104 12.81 -12.33 -4.03
N GLU A 105 13.38 -12.38 -5.23
CA GLU A 105 13.46 -11.24 -6.14
C GLU A 105 12.06 -10.77 -6.57
N ILE A 106 11.17 -11.69 -6.96
CA ILE A 106 9.78 -11.38 -7.34
C ILE A 106 9.04 -10.69 -6.19
N LEU A 107 9.17 -11.22 -4.96
CA LEU A 107 8.53 -10.62 -3.79
C LEU A 107 9.10 -9.24 -3.45
N SER A 108 10.40 -9.03 -3.64
CA SER A 108 11.05 -7.74 -3.45
C SER A 108 10.55 -6.70 -4.46
N LEU A 109 10.44 -7.06 -5.74
CA LEU A 109 9.92 -6.19 -6.79
C LEU A 109 8.46 -5.78 -6.51
N ASP A 110 7.60 -6.71 -6.08
CA ASP A 110 6.22 -6.38 -5.69
C ASP A 110 6.17 -5.44 -4.47
N ALA A 111 7.03 -5.66 -3.48
CA ALA A 111 7.12 -4.78 -2.31
C ALA A 111 7.58 -3.37 -2.69
N GLU A 112 8.58 -3.25 -3.58
CA GLU A 112 9.03 -1.96 -4.13
C GLU A 112 7.91 -1.27 -4.90
N ALA A 113 7.20 -1.98 -5.79
CA ALA A 113 6.08 -1.43 -6.55
C ALA A 113 4.97 -0.91 -5.63
N ARG A 114 4.59 -1.66 -4.60
CA ARG A 114 3.61 -1.22 -3.60
C ARG A 114 4.07 0.01 -2.82
N SER A 115 5.35 0.08 -2.47
CA SER A 115 5.94 1.25 -1.81
C SER A 115 5.84 2.49 -2.69
N LEU A 116 6.17 2.35 -3.98
CA LEU A 116 6.06 3.44 -4.97
C LEU A 116 4.61 3.91 -5.13
N LEU A 117 3.63 3.00 -5.22
CA LEU A 117 2.20 3.34 -5.29
C LEU A 117 1.71 4.06 -4.04
N THR A 118 2.18 3.64 -2.86
CA THR A 118 1.86 4.33 -1.61
C THR A 118 2.43 5.76 -1.60
N ARG A 119 3.65 5.94 -2.08
CA ARG A 119 4.26 7.27 -2.23
C ARG A 119 3.52 8.10 -3.27
N ALA A 120 3.15 7.52 -4.41
CA ALA A 120 2.36 8.20 -5.44
C ALA A 120 1.02 8.73 -4.88
N SER A 121 0.33 7.94 -4.07
CA SER A 121 -0.90 8.36 -3.40
C SER A 121 -0.67 9.52 -2.43
N ARG A 122 0.43 9.52 -1.69
CA ARG A 122 0.80 10.62 -0.78
C ARG A 122 1.14 11.91 -1.53
N GLU A 123 1.87 11.80 -2.65
CA GLU A 123 2.17 12.95 -3.50
C GLU A 123 0.92 13.52 -4.18
N ARG A 124 -0.11 12.70 -4.41
CA ARG A 124 -1.38 13.12 -4.99
C ARG A 124 -2.28 13.90 -4.02
N ALA A 125 -2.20 13.64 -2.73
CA ALA A 125 -3.03 14.28 -1.73
C ALA A 125 -2.96 15.83 -1.76
N PRO A 126 -1.79 16.49 -1.89
CA PRO A 126 -1.70 17.93 -2.07
C PRO A 126 -2.43 18.43 -3.33
N ALA A 127 -2.35 17.68 -4.45
CA ALA A 127 -3.08 18.05 -5.68
C ALA A 127 -4.60 18.04 -5.44
N GLU A 128 -5.13 17.02 -4.78
CA GLU A 128 -6.56 16.95 -4.46
C GLU A 128 -7.01 18.11 -3.58
N ALA A 129 -6.20 18.50 -2.59
CA ALA A 129 -6.47 19.65 -1.73
C ALA A 129 -6.43 20.99 -2.49
N MET A 130 -5.61 21.09 -3.55
CA MET A 130 -5.50 22.30 -4.37
C MET A 130 -6.58 22.41 -5.45
N THR A 131 -7.30 21.33 -5.78
CA THR A 131 -8.28 21.30 -6.88
C THR A 131 -9.27 22.46 -6.85
N PRO A 132 -9.94 22.81 -5.73
CA PRO A 132 -10.89 23.93 -5.70
C PRO A 132 -10.23 25.31 -5.84
N TRP A 133 -8.93 25.40 -5.66
CA TRP A 133 -8.16 26.64 -5.58
C TRP A 133 -7.33 26.92 -6.84
N THR A 134 -7.39 26.07 -7.86
CA THR A 134 -6.56 26.21 -9.08
C THR A 134 -6.82 27.50 -9.83
N ALA A 135 -7.99 28.11 -9.69
CA ALA A 135 -8.30 29.42 -10.27
C ALA A 135 -7.63 30.60 -9.53
N LEU A 136 -7.10 30.37 -8.32
CA LEU A 136 -6.46 31.42 -7.53
C LEU A 136 -5.06 31.70 -8.06
N ASN A 137 -4.85 32.89 -8.58
CA ASN A 137 -3.57 33.32 -9.17
C ASN A 137 -2.69 34.07 -8.17
N VAL A 138 -2.64 33.61 -6.92
CA VAL A 138 -1.78 34.19 -5.86
C VAL A 138 -0.83 33.11 -5.38
N PRO A 139 0.48 33.39 -5.31
CA PRO A 139 1.45 32.45 -4.75
C PRO A 139 1.18 32.19 -3.26
N LEU A 140 1.26 30.94 -2.84
CA LEU A 140 0.97 30.51 -1.47
C LEU A 140 1.85 31.22 -0.43
N GLU A 141 3.09 31.50 -0.77
CA GLU A 141 4.05 32.23 0.06
C GLU A 141 3.73 33.73 0.23
N ARG A 142 2.75 34.25 -0.52
CA ARG A 142 2.30 35.65 -0.48
C ARG A 142 0.93 35.84 0.13
N MET A 143 0.33 34.80 0.69
CA MET A 143 -0.99 34.88 1.34
C MET A 143 -0.98 35.71 2.61
N GLU A 144 0.20 35.86 3.22
CA GLU A 144 0.38 36.69 4.42
C GLU A 144 1.52 37.69 4.19
N THR A 145 1.26 38.95 4.57
CA THR A 145 2.21 40.03 4.55
C THR A 145 2.23 40.73 5.93
N GLN A 146 3.09 41.73 6.15
CA GLN A 146 3.14 42.45 7.42
C GLN A 146 1.85 43.19 7.78
N SER A 147 1.01 43.54 6.83
CA SER A 147 -0.20 44.34 7.06
C SER A 147 -1.49 43.69 6.59
N CYS A 148 -1.43 42.78 5.64
CA CYS A 148 -2.61 42.12 5.05
C CYS A 148 -2.46 40.63 5.10
N GLU A 149 -3.60 39.95 5.19
CA GLU A 149 -3.73 38.52 5.17
C GLU A 149 -4.79 38.10 4.14
N MET A 150 -4.47 37.06 3.39
CA MET A 150 -5.43 36.38 2.54
C MET A 150 -5.86 35.08 3.25
N GLN A 151 -7.11 35.03 3.63
CA GLN A 151 -7.72 33.84 4.22
C GLN A 151 -8.59 33.11 3.20
N LEU A 152 -8.39 31.82 3.11
CA LEU A 152 -9.22 30.94 2.30
C LEU A 152 -10.25 30.24 3.17
N GLY A 153 -11.40 29.93 2.61
CA GLY A 153 -12.43 29.22 3.36
C GLY A 153 -13.56 28.72 2.49
N THR A 154 -14.46 28.00 3.12
CA THR A 154 -15.69 27.50 2.49
C THR A 154 -16.93 28.10 3.11
N LEU A 155 -17.95 28.27 2.28
CA LEU A 155 -19.32 28.57 2.66
C LEU A 155 -20.24 27.46 2.12
N PRO A 156 -21.33 27.09 2.82
CA PRO A 156 -22.32 26.19 2.26
C PRO A 156 -22.91 26.77 0.95
N ALA A 157 -23.11 25.94 -0.07
CA ALA A 157 -23.64 26.38 -1.37
C ALA A 157 -25.06 27.02 -1.28
N ALA A 158 -25.82 26.68 -0.23
CA ALA A 158 -27.13 27.22 0.00
C ALA A 158 -27.16 28.68 0.49
N VAL A 159 -26.04 29.24 0.94
CA VAL A 159 -25.96 30.60 1.49
C VAL A 159 -26.02 31.61 0.34
N PRO A 160 -26.94 32.60 0.37
CA PRO A 160 -27.02 33.65 -0.64
C PRO A 160 -25.76 34.54 -0.58
N MET A 161 -25.04 34.68 -1.70
CA MET A 161 -23.83 35.49 -1.75
C MET A 161 -24.09 36.99 -1.54
N GLU A 162 -25.28 37.42 -1.84
CA GLU A 162 -25.75 38.81 -1.63
C GLU A 162 -25.77 39.15 -0.15
N GLU A 163 -26.23 38.24 0.73
CA GLU A 163 -26.25 38.44 2.17
C GLU A 163 -24.83 38.47 2.74
N VAL A 164 -23.95 37.63 2.23
CA VAL A 164 -22.51 37.63 2.63
C VAL A 164 -21.86 38.96 2.25
N ASN A 165 -22.07 39.40 1.00
CA ASN A 165 -21.56 40.71 0.53
C ASN A 165 -22.11 41.88 1.35
N ALA A 166 -23.41 41.86 1.71
CA ALA A 166 -24.02 42.89 2.55
C ALA A 166 -23.37 42.92 3.93
N ALA A 167 -23.12 41.78 4.56
CA ALA A 167 -22.46 41.69 5.86
C ALA A 167 -20.99 42.18 5.85
N LEU A 168 -20.33 42.09 4.72
CA LEU A 168 -18.94 42.53 4.54
C LEU A 168 -18.84 43.98 4.03
N SER A 169 -19.92 44.61 3.60
CA SER A 169 -19.93 45.92 2.90
C SER A 169 -19.37 47.09 3.74
N GLU A 170 -19.45 47.00 5.04
CA GLU A 170 -18.91 48.04 5.97
C GLU A 170 -17.46 47.75 6.39
N LEU A 171 -16.88 46.61 5.97
CA LEU A 171 -15.53 46.19 6.32
C LEU A 171 -14.58 46.40 5.15
N GLU A 172 -13.32 46.76 5.46
CA GLU A 172 -12.25 46.86 4.45
C GLU A 172 -11.76 45.44 4.08
N VAL A 173 -12.60 44.68 3.35
CA VAL A 173 -12.30 43.32 2.92
C VAL A 173 -12.58 43.15 1.42
N SER A 174 -11.67 42.52 0.70
CA SER A 174 -11.96 41.98 -0.65
C SER A 174 -12.43 40.54 -0.48
N PHE A 175 -13.56 40.22 -1.09
CA PHE A 175 -14.20 38.92 -1.01
C PHE A 175 -14.45 38.40 -2.42
N ASP A 176 -13.84 37.26 -2.78
CA ASP A 176 -13.92 36.69 -4.10
C ASP A 176 -14.33 35.20 -4.04
N LEU A 177 -15.24 34.82 -4.95
CA LEU A 177 -15.57 33.42 -5.17
C LEU A 177 -14.51 32.80 -6.08
N VAL A 178 -13.77 31.83 -5.58
CA VAL A 178 -12.71 31.12 -6.33
C VAL A 178 -13.31 29.98 -7.16
N SER A 179 -14.15 29.16 -6.55
CA SER A 179 -14.84 28.05 -7.21
C SER A 179 -16.06 27.61 -6.41
N GLU A 180 -16.91 26.77 -6.98
CA GLU A 180 -18.05 26.18 -6.27
C GLU A 180 -18.28 24.74 -6.71
N ASP A 181 -18.83 23.94 -5.80
CA ASP A 181 -19.37 22.62 -6.07
C ASP A 181 -20.82 22.51 -5.58
N LYS A 182 -21.39 21.30 -5.61
CA LYS A 182 -22.80 21.08 -5.21
C LYS A 182 -23.10 21.38 -3.74
N THR A 183 -22.10 21.38 -2.88
CA THR A 183 -22.22 21.47 -1.43
C THR A 183 -21.56 22.71 -0.85
N SER A 184 -20.53 23.22 -1.49
CA SER A 184 -19.64 24.24 -0.95
C SER A 184 -19.24 25.27 -2.00
N ARG A 185 -19.04 26.47 -1.53
CA ARG A 185 -18.38 27.56 -2.25
C ARG A 185 -17.03 27.82 -1.62
N TYR A 186 -16.01 27.90 -2.45
CA TYR A 186 -14.64 28.16 -2.06
C TYR A 186 -14.34 29.64 -2.29
N VAL A 187 -14.00 30.34 -1.23
CA VAL A 187 -13.89 31.79 -1.24
C VAL A 187 -12.52 32.26 -0.72
N SER A 188 -12.05 33.36 -1.25
CA SER A 188 -10.87 34.06 -0.75
C SER A 188 -11.25 35.40 -0.17
N LEU A 189 -10.60 35.76 0.94
CA LEU A 189 -10.79 36.98 1.69
C LEU A 189 -9.43 37.67 1.81
N LEU A 190 -9.34 38.93 1.43
CA LEU A 190 -8.15 39.74 1.65
C LEU A 190 -8.51 40.89 2.56
N PHE A 191 -7.87 40.98 3.72
CA PHE A 191 -8.16 41.99 4.74
C PHE A 191 -6.87 42.37 5.50
N ARG A 192 -6.93 43.46 6.30
CA ARG A 192 -5.82 43.82 7.19
C ARG A 192 -5.78 42.86 8.38
N GLN A 193 -4.58 42.45 8.79
CA GLN A 193 -4.40 41.54 9.92
C GLN A 193 -5.15 41.95 11.19
N LYS A 194 -5.24 43.27 11.46
CA LYS A 194 -5.96 43.82 12.62
C LYS A 194 -7.48 43.55 12.57
N ASP A 195 -8.05 43.34 11.40
CA ASP A 195 -9.49 43.19 11.17
C ASP A 195 -9.93 41.72 11.13
N ARG A 196 -9.02 40.76 11.34
CA ARG A 196 -9.25 39.32 11.29
C ARG A 196 -10.44 38.85 12.14
N GLU A 197 -10.48 39.30 13.40
CA GLU A 197 -11.55 38.90 14.33
C GLU A 197 -12.93 39.44 13.88
N THR A 198 -12.97 40.67 13.41
CA THR A 198 -14.20 41.34 12.94
C THR A 198 -14.74 40.66 11.68
N VAL A 199 -13.86 40.37 10.71
CA VAL A 199 -14.22 39.70 9.46
C VAL A 199 -14.69 38.26 9.75
N THR A 200 -13.98 37.54 10.61
CA THR A 200 -14.35 36.17 11.00
C THR A 200 -15.70 36.14 11.75
N ALA A 201 -15.93 37.11 12.63
CA ALA A 201 -17.20 37.22 13.36
C ALA A 201 -18.37 37.53 12.41
N ALA A 202 -18.18 38.39 11.42
CA ALA A 202 -19.19 38.71 10.40
C ALA A 202 -19.60 37.50 9.54
N LEU A 203 -18.65 36.61 9.27
CA LEU A 203 -18.87 35.42 8.42
C LEU A 203 -19.41 34.20 9.20
N ARG A 204 -19.24 34.18 10.52
CA ARG A 204 -19.69 33.05 11.36
C ARG A 204 -21.17 32.67 11.19
N PRO A 205 -22.14 33.61 11.08
CA PRO A 205 -23.56 33.26 10.89
C PRO A 205 -23.81 32.51 9.57
N PHE A 206 -22.97 32.69 8.57
CA PHE A 206 -23.09 32.08 7.27
C PHE A 206 -22.42 30.70 7.18
N GLY A 207 -21.85 30.20 8.29
CA GLY A 207 -21.18 28.89 8.33
C GLY A 207 -19.83 28.88 7.63
N PHE A 208 -19.15 30.03 7.58
CA PHE A 208 -17.77 30.11 7.04
C PHE A 208 -16.81 29.21 7.83
N SER A 209 -16.05 28.43 7.13
CA SER A 209 -14.99 27.59 7.66
C SER A 209 -13.66 27.91 6.99
N ALA A 210 -12.71 28.44 7.77
CA ALA A 210 -11.37 28.72 7.28
C ALA A 210 -10.63 27.45 6.90
N ILE A 211 -9.89 27.50 5.78
CA ILE A 211 -9.07 26.41 5.27
C ILE A 211 -7.61 26.90 5.19
N SER A 212 -6.71 26.02 5.64
CA SER A 212 -5.27 26.17 5.40
C SER A 212 -4.86 25.22 4.28
N LEU A 213 -4.23 25.76 3.26
CA LEU A 213 -3.67 24.93 2.18
C LEU A 213 -2.37 24.26 2.62
N PRO A 214 -2.01 23.11 2.02
CA PRO A 214 -0.69 22.53 2.20
C PRO A 214 0.43 23.50 1.83
N GLU A 215 1.53 23.44 2.52
CA GLU A 215 2.72 24.23 2.22
C GLU A 215 3.22 23.96 0.79
N GLY A 216 3.59 25.02 0.08
CA GLY A 216 4.07 24.91 -1.29
C GLY A 216 4.62 26.27 -1.77
N THR A 217 5.36 26.23 -2.86
CA THR A 217 5.89 27.43 -3.53
C THR A 217 5.18 27.62 -4.86
N GLY A 218 4.73 28.84 -5.12
CA GLY A 218 3.98 29.18 -6.33
C GLY A 218 2.47 29.18 -6.15
N THR A 219 1.74 29.29 -7.25
CA THR A 219 0.28 29.30 -7.24
C THR A 219 -0.31 27.91 -6.94
N PRO A 220 -1.56 27.82 -6.42
CA PRO A 220 -2.24 26.54 -6.24
C PRO A 220 -2.23 25.65 -7.49
N GLU A 221 -2.39 26.22 -8.68
CA GLU A 221 -2.30 25.49 -9.95
C GLU A 221 -0.91 24.88 -10.17
N GLN A 222 0.17 25.66 -9.86
CA GLN A 222 1.53 25.14 -9.99
C GLN A 222 1.82 24.02 -9.01
N VAL A 223 1.35 24.12 -7.77
CA VAL A 223 1.48 23.08 -6.75
C VAL A 223 0.68 21.84 -7.16
N TYR A 224 -0.56 22.02 -7.64
CA TYR A 224 -1.41 20.97 -8.19
C TYR A 224 -0.69 20.19 -9.30
N ASN A 225 -0.21 20.89 -10.33
CA ASN A 225 0.46 20.27 -11.47
C ASN A 225 1.76 19.56 -11.07
N ALA A 226 2.54 20.15 -10.16
CA ALA A 226 3.78 19.53 -9.67
C ALA A 226 3.50 18.24 -8.88
N ALA A 227 2.51 18.23 -8.01
CA ALA A 227 2.11 17.07 -7.23
C ALA A 227 1.55 15.95 -8.14
N LEU A 228 0.75 16.31 -9.13
CA LEU A 228 0.20 15.35 -10.10
C LEU A 228 1.32 14.67 -10.91
N ARG A 229 2.26 15.44 -11.45
CA ARG A 229 3.42 14.92 -12.20
C ARG A 229 4.25 13.95 -11.34
N ARG A 230 4.56 14.29 -10.09
CA ARG A 230 5.31 13.40 -9.19
C ARG A 230 4.56 12.10 -8.93
N SER A 231 3.24 12.17 -8.74
CA SER A 231 2.40 10.98 -8.56
C SER A 231 2.40 10.09 -9.81
N GLU A 232 2.30 10.67 -10.99
CA GLU A 232 2.35 9.96 -12.27
C GLU A 232 3.71 9.29 -12.51
N GLU A 233 4.82 10.00 -12.24
CA GLU A 233 6.18 9.45 -12.34
C GLU A 233 6.38 8.24 -11.43
N LEU A 234 5.94 8.33 -10.17
CA LEU A 234 6.02 7.22 -9.22
C LEU A 234 5.14 6.04 -9.64
N THR A 235 3.96 6.30 -10.20
CA THR A 235 3.07 5.27 -10.73
C THR A 235 3.69 4.56 -11.94
N ALA A 236 4.32 5.32 -12.85
CA ALA A 236 5.05 4.75 -13.97
C ALA A 236 6.25 3.91 -13.53
N GLN A 237 7.02 4.35 -12.53
CA GLN A 237 8.10 3.57 -11.93
C GLN A 237 7.59 2.27 -11.31
N ALA A 238 6.44 2.31 -10.61
CA ALA A 238 5.83 1.11 -10.05
C ALA A 238 5.41 0.11 -11.14
N ALA A 239 4.86 0.59 -12.26
CA ALA A 239 4.47 -0.24 -13.39
C ALA A 239 5.65 -0.93 -14.09
N GLN A 240 6.85 -0.33 -14.03
CA GLN A 240 8.08 -0.95 -14.58
C GLN A 240 8.63 -2.08 -13.69
N LYS A 241 8.20 -2.18 -12.43
CA LYS A 241 8.62 -3.22 -11.48
C LYS A 241 7.74 -4.47 -11.54
N ILE A 242 6.60 -4.38 -12.17
CA ILE A 242 5.60 -5.44 -12.31
C ILE A 242 5.69 -6.08 -13.69
#